data_701293c066b1ffc5c9300afd44eee3ef
#
_entry.id   701293c066b1ffc5c9300afd44eee3ef
#
_cell.length_a   1.000
_cell.length_b   1.000
_cell.length_c   1.000
_cell.angle_alpha   90.00
_cell.angle_beta   90.00
_cell.angle_gamma   90.00
#
_symmetry.space_group_name_H-M   'P 1'
#
loop_
_entity.id
_entity.type
_entity.pdbx_description
1 polymer ?
#
loop_
_entity_poly.entity_id
_entity_poly.type
_entity_poly.pdbx_seq_one_letter_code
_entity_poly.pdbx_strand_id
1 'polypeptide(L)'
;MEQWLAENWFDAVSTVGIVGSLWIAILSLRADAKAKRVSNLIALTRNYLEIRKEHAHNPKLVRVDDPTADVSKQPVTGAEESFVCMVINQASSAYETLKDDLLVKQEGQRLDVKSFFSLPVPNAVWTKVKTLQNPDFAAFIDSSLKES
;
A
#
# COMPACT_ATOMS: atom_id res chain seq x y z
N MET A 1 -57.55 8.71 6.55
CA MET A 1 -56.19 8.19 6.79
C MET A 1 -56.22 6.71 7.20
N GLU A 2 -57.08 6.32 8.09
CA GLU A 2 -57.19 4.90 8.53
C GLU A 2 -57.65 3.94 7.42
N GLN A 3 -58.59 4.33 6.58
CA GLN A 3 -59.07 3.50 5.45
C GLN A 3 -57.96 3.29 4.41
N TRP A 4 -57.16 4.30 4.10
CA TRP A 4 -56.05 4.18 3.15
C TRP A 4 -54.97 3.24 3.69
N LEU A 5 -54.66 3.30 4.98
CA LEU A 5 -53.71 2.38 5.63
C LEU A 5 -54.23 0.93 5.64
N ALA A 6 -55.53 0.72 5.80
CA ALA A 6 -56.12 -0.60 5.79
C ALA A 6 -56.10 -1.24 4.37
N GLU A 7 -56.19 -0.43 3.31
CA GLU A 7 -56.14 -0.89 1.91
C GLU A 7 -54.70 -1.07 1.40
N ASN A 8 -53.74 -0.29 1.92
CA ASN A 8 -52.32 -0.26 1.44
C ASN A 8 -51.30 -0.70 2.48
N TRP A 9 -51.76 -1.38 3.57
CA TRP A 9 -50.86 -1.77 4.66
C TRP A 9 -49.72 -2.71 4.18
N PHE A 10 -49.99 -3.58 3.23
CA PHE A 10 -49.03 -4.51 2.67
C PHE A 10 -47.89 -3.73 1.91
N ASP A 11 -48.27 -2.75 1.12
CA ASP A 11 -47.30 -1.90 0.39
C ASP A 11 -46.48 -1.04 1.36
N ALA A 12 -47.10 -0.53 2.43
CA ALA A 12 -46.41 0.22 3.46
C ALA A 12 -45.38 -0.65 4.20
N VAL A 13 -45.77 -1.85 4.62
CA VAL A 13 -44.87 -2.82 5.28
C VAL A 13 -43.76 -3.28 4.35
N SER A 14 -44.10 -3.57 3.09
CA SER A 14 -43.12 -3.95 2.06
C SER A 14 -42.08 -2.83 1.84
N THR A 15 -42.53 -1.59 1.74
CA THR A 15 -41.64 -0.43 1.56
C THR A 15 -40.73 -0.23 2.77
N VAL A 16 -41.23 -0.33 4.00
CA VAL A 16 -40.42 -0.26 5.22
C VAL A 16 -39.42 -1.42 5.28
N GLY A 17 -39.82 -2.62 4.88
CA GLY A 17 -38.95 -3.79 4.82
C GLY A 17 -37.81 -3.60 3.82
N ILE A 18 -38.10 -3.06 2.62
CA ILE A 18 -37.07 -2.77 1.60
C ILE A 18 -36.11 -1.69 2.09
N VAL A 19 -36.60 -0.60 2.63
CA VAL A 19 -35.76 0.49 3.16
C VAL A 19 -34.90 -0.02 4.33
N GLY A 20 -35.48 -0.79 5.25
CA GLY A 20 -34.75 -1.39 6.38
C GLY A 20 -33.64 -2.34 5.93
N SER A 21 -33.93 -3.23 4.96
CA SER A 21 -32.92 -4.14 4.42
C SER A 21 -31.80 -3.39 3.69
N LEU A 22 -32.10 -2.31 2.97
CA LEU A 22 -31.11 -1.47 2.31
C LEU A 22 -30.18 -0.79 3.31
N TRP A 23 -30.71 -0.28 4.43
CA TRP A 23 -29.91 0.31 5.51
C TRP A 23 -28.98 -0.73 6.15
N ILE A 24 -29.46 -1.93 6.44
CA ILE A 24 -28.64 -3.01 6.98
C ILE A 24 -27.53 -3.38 5.99
N ALA A 25 -27.85 -3.48 4.70
CA ALA A 25 -26.86 -3.75 3.66
C ALA A 25 -25.77 -2.67 3.61
N ILE A 26 -26.13 -1.38 3.68
CA ILE A 26 -25.17 -0.27 3.71
C ILE A 26 -24.26 -0.36 4.93
N LEU A 27 -24.82 -0.63 6.11
CA LEU A 27 -24.04 -0.76 7.34
C LEU A 27 -23.08 -1.95 7.28
N SER A 28 -23.52 -3.09 6.74
CA SER A 28 -22.68 -4.28 6.54
C SER A 28 -21.55 -4.00 5.56
N LEU A 29 -21.82 -3.36 4.43
CA LEU A 29 -20.79 -2.98 3.46
C LEU A 29 -19.73 -2.04 4.05
N ARG A 30 -20.15 -1.09 4.91
CA ARG A 30 -19.20 -0.19 5.60
C ARG A 30 -18.34 -0.95 6.62
N ALA A 31 -18.94 -1.88 7.36
CA ALA A 31 -18.21 -2.71 8.32
C ALA A 31 -17.20 -3.63 7.61
N ASP A 32 -17.59 -4.25 6.50
CA ASP A 32 -16.73 -5.10 5.68
C ASP A 32 -15.56 -4.31 5.06
N ALA A 33 -15.84 -3.11 4.54
CA ALA A 33 -14.79 -2.24 4.01
C ALA A 33 -13.75 -1.86 5.08
N LYS A 34 -14.21 -1.54 6.31
CA LYS A 34 -13.33 -1.26 7.44
C LYS A 34 -12.53 -2.49 7.86
N ALA A 35 -13.14 -3.67 7.91
CA ALA A 35 -12.47 -4.92 8.26
C ALA A 35 -11.39 -5.28 7.24
N LYS A 36 -11.68 -5.17 5.94
CA LYS A 36 -10.71 -5.39 4.85
C LYS A 36 -9.53 -4.42 4.96
N ARG A 37 -9.78 -3.15 5.24
CA ARG A 37 -8.72 -2.16 5.42
C ARG A 37 -7.79 -2.51 6.57
N VAL A 38 -8.32 -2.87 7.73
CA VAL A 38 -7.53 -3.31 8.89
C VAL A 38 -6.72 -4.55 8.55
N SER A 39 -7.32 -5.53 7.88
CA SER A 39 -6.62 -6.74 7.42
C SER A 39 -5.46 -6.42 6.49
N ASN A 40 -5.65 -5.52 5.53
CA ASN A 40 -4.59 -5.09 4.61
C ASN A 40 -3.43 -4.39 5.35
N LEU A 41 -3.72 -3.52 6.32
CA LEU A 41 -2.70 -2.85 7.12
C LEU A 41 -1.91 -3.86 7.97
N ILE A 42 -2.57 -4.86 8.55
CA ILE A 42 -1.90 -5.95 9.29
C ILE A 42 -0.96 -6.73 8.35
N ALA A 43 -1.43 -7.08 7.16
CA ALA A 43 -0.62 -7.79 6.17
C ALA A 43 0.61 -6.95 5.74
N LEU A 44 0.44 -5.65 5.47
CA LEU A 44 1.55 -4.75 5.15
C LEU A 44 2.57 -4.66 6.29
N THR A 45 2.10 -4.55 7.53
CA THR A 45 2.98 -4.51 8.71
C THR A 45 3.76 -5.81 8.88
N ARG A 46 3.09 -6.94 8.69
CA ARG A 46 3.75 -8.26 8.77
C ARG A 46 4.84 -8.40 7.71
N ASN A 47 4.55 -8.06 6.46
CA ASN A 47 5.52 -8.12 5.37
C ASN A 47 6.71 -7.20 5.63
N TYR A 48 6.47 -5.99 6.15
CA TYR A 48 7.53 -5.07 6.55
C TYR A 48 8.45 -5.68 7.61
N LEU A 49 7.89 -6.34 8.63
CA LEU A 49 8.67 -7.00 9.67
C LEU A 49 9.52 -8.17 9.12
N GLU A 50 8.99 -8.95 8.16
CA GLU A 50 9.75 -10.02 7.52
C GLU A 50 10.93 -9.46 6.70
N ILE A 51 10.72 -8.38 5.94
CA ILE A 51 11.79 -7.67 5.21
C ILE A 51 12.87 -7.17 6.18
N ARG A 52 12.47 -6.57 7.30
CA ARG A 52 13.40 -6.09 8.34
C ARG A 52 14.19 -7.24 8.98
N LYS A 53 13.57 -8.38 9.21
CA LYS A 53 14.25 -9.57 9.71
C LYS A 53 15.28 -10.09 8.71
N GLU A 54 14.89 -10.24 7.44
CA GLU A 54 15.81 -10.69 6.40
C GLU A 54 17.04 -9.78 6.32
N HIS A 55 16.83 -8.47 6.31
CA HIS A 55 17.91 -7.50 6.32
C HIS A 55 18.84 -7.66 7.55
N ALA A 56 18.27 -7.78 8.75
CA ALA A 56 19.04 -7.88 9.99
C ALA A 56 19.84 -9.17 10.12
N HIS A 57 19.38 -10.26 9.51
CA HIS A 57 20.02 -11.57 9.64
C HIS A 57 20.94 -11.92 8.45
N ASN A 58 20.94 -11.12 7.39
CA ASN A 58 21.73 -11.41 6.20
C ASN A 58 22.88 -10.40 6.01
N PRO A 59 24.13 -10.75 6.42
CA PRO A 59 25.27 -9.85 6.30
C PRO A 59 25.57 -9.42 4.86
N LYS A 60 25.07 -10.17 3.86
CA LYS A 60 25.25 -9.82 2.43
C LYS A 60 24.45 -8.61 2.00
N LEU A 61 23.51 -8.14 2.82
CA LEU A 61 22.64 -7.01 2.54
C LEU A 61 23.11 -5.69 3.17
N VAL A 62 24.17 -5.72 3.98
CA VAL A 62 24.68 -4.52 4.70
C VAL A 62 24.96 -3.37 3.73
N ARG A 63 25.46 -3.68 2.52
CA ARG A 63 25.76 -2.67 1.51
C ARG A 63 24.52 -1.98 0.92
N VAL A 64 23.34 -2.56 1.08
CA VAL A 64 22.09 -1.93 0.57
C VAL A 64 21.83 -0.59 1.25
N ASP A 65 22.19 -0.47 2.53
CA ASP A 65 22.01 0.76 3.30
C ASP A 65 23.26 1.66 3.31
N ASP A 66 24.32 1.28 2.61
CA ASP A 66 25.56 2.04 2.56
C ASP A 66 25.47 3.20 1.55
N PRO A 67 25.44 4.49 2.03
CA PRO A 67 25.39 5.63 1.15
C PRO A 67 26.69 5.85 0.36
N THR A 68 27.77 5.17 0.74
CA THR A 68 29.09 5.26 0.09
C THR A 68 29.35 4.09 -0.89
N ALA A 69 28.38 3.19 -1.06
CA ALA A 69 28.52 2.03 -1.94
C ALA A 69 28.78 2.47 -3.39
N ASP A 70 29.85 1.96 -3.99
CA ASP A 70 30.22 2.23 -5.39
C ASP A 70 29.77 1.07 -6.27
N VAL A 71 28.58 1.21 -6.87
CA VAL A 71 27.99 0.19 -7.76
C VAL A 71 28.73 0.05 -9.10
N SER A 72 29.60 1.03 -9.46
CA SER A 72 30.42 0.94 -10.67
C SER A 72 31.64 0.04 -10.47
N LYS A 73 32.23 0.05 -9.27
CA LYS A 73 33.35 -0.82 -8.90
C LYS A 73 32.90 -2.20 -8.47
N GLN A 74 31.79 -2.26 -7.74
CA GLN A 74 31.22 -3.51 -7.26
C GLN A 74 29.74 -3.58 -7.69
N PRO A 75 29.43 -4.29 -8.77
CA PRO A 75 28.07 -4.43 -9.26
C PRO A 75 27.11 -4.98 -8.20
N VAL A 76 25.83 -4.64 -8.34
CA VAL A 76 24.76 -5.16 -7.47
C VAL A 76 24.71 -6.67 -7.55
N THR A 77 24.75 -7.34 -6.41
CA THR A 77 24.66 -8.80 -6.34
C THR A 77 23.21 -9.27 -6.47
N GLY A 78 23.00 -10.54 -6.85
CA GLY A 78 21.67 -11.13 -6.93
C GLY A 78 20.90 -11.11 -5.61
N ALA A 79 21.60 -11.23 -4.47
CA ALA A 79 20.97 -11.14 -3.15
C ALA A 79 20.47 -9.72 -2.85
N GLU A 80 21.27 -8.70 -3.14
CA GLU A 80 20.90 -7.29 -3.00
C GLU A 80 19.74 -6.92 -3.94
N GLU A 81 19.81 -7.34 -5.21
CA GLU A 81 18.75 -7.12 -6.21
C GLU A 81 17.42 -7.73 -5.73
N SER A 82 17.44 -9.00 -5.30
CA SER A 82 16.26 -9.69 -4.79
C SER A 82 15.67 -8.97 -3.55
N PHE A 83 16.51 -8.57 -2.61
CA PHE A 83 16.08 -7.84 -1.43
C PHE A 83 15.46 -6.49 -1.78
N VAL A 84 16.10 -5.70 -2.63
CA VAL A 84 15.55 -4.40 -3.08
C VAL A 84 14.23 -4.59 -3.82
N CYS A 85 14.09 -5.63 -4.65
CA CYS A 85 12.81 -5.96 -5.30
C CYS A 85 11.72 -6.30 -4.28
N MET A 86 12.04 -6.99 -3.17
CA MET A 86 11.08 -7.21 -2.07
C MET A 86 10.62 -5.88 -1.45
N VAL A 87 11.54 -4.95 -1.22
CA VAL A 87 11.21 -3.60 -0.71
C VAL A 87 10.35 -2.83 -1.71
N ILE A 88 10.67 -2.88 -3.01
CA ILE A 88 9.87 -2.25 -4.08
C ILE A 88 8.45 -2.80 -4.08
N ASN A 89 8.27 -4.12 -4.03
CA ASN A 89 6.95 -4.76 -4.01
C ASN A 89 6.16 -4.37 -2.76
N GLN A 90 6.81 -4.29 -1.61
CA GLN A 90 6.18 -3.83 -0.37
C GLN A 90 5.76 -2.36 -0.47
N ALA A 91 6.61 -1.48 -1.00
CA ALA A 91 6.32 -0.07 -1.19
C ALA A 91 5.16 0.13 -2.19
N SER A 92 5.14 -0.64 -3.29
CA SER A 92 4.05 -0.65 -4.26
C SER A 92 2.73 -1.08 -3.63
N SER A 93 2.74 -2.16 -2.84
CA SER A 93 1.54 -2.64 -2.12
C SER A 93 1.03 -1.62 -1.10
N ALA A 94 1.95 -0.95 -0.39
CA ALA A 94 1.60 0.12 0.54
C ALA A 94 1.00 1.33 -0.20
N TYR A 95 1.61 1.75 -1.32
CA TYR A 95 1.11 2.82 -2.17
C TYR A 95 -0.32 2.54 -2.65
N GLU A 96 -0.57 1.36 -3.24
CA GLU A 96 -1.90 0.96 -3.73
C GLU A 96 -2.95 0.90 -2.60
N THR A 97 -2.55 0.49 -1.40
CA THR A 97 -3.47 0.41 -0.25
C THR A 97 -3.81 1.78 0.32
N LEU A 98 -2.88 2.73 0.25
CA LEU A 98 -2.97 4.01 0.98
C LEU A 98 -3.22 5.21 0.06
N LYS A 99 -3.09 5.08 -1.28
CA LYS A 99 -3.25 6.19 -2.23
C LYS A 99 -4.60 6.88 -2.14
N ASP A 100 -5.67 6.14 -1.83
CA ASP A 100 -7.03 6.63 -1.72
C ASP A 100 -7.43 6.99 -0.27
N ASP A 101 -6.49 6.88 0.69
CA ASP A 101 -6.74 7.14 2.08
C ASP A 101 -6.45 8.58 2.46
N LEU A 102 -7.50 9.39 2.53
CA LEU A 102 -7.44 10.80 2.92
C LEU A 102 -6.90 11.05 4.35
N LEU A 103 -6.84 10.02 5.19
CA LEU A 103 -6.39 10.12 6.58
C LEU A 103 -4.90 9.82 6.74
N VAL A 104 -4.26 9.20 5.75
CA VAL A 104 -2.83 8.90 5.79
C VAL A 104 -2.07 10.01 5.09
N LYS A 105 -1.19 10.69 5.82
CA LYS A 105 -0.28 11.67 5.23
C LYS A 105 0.73 10.94 4.33
N GLN A 106 0.61 11.12 3.04
CA GLN A 106 1.57 10.59 2.04
C GLN A 106 2.99 11.14 2.23
N GLU A 107 3.13 12.23 2.98
CA GLU A 107 4.41 12.90 3.23
C GLU A 107 5.43 11.99 3.94
N GLY A 108 4.99 11.20 4.92
CA GLY A 108 5.85 10.20 5.58
C GLY A 108 6.34 9.12 4.62
N GLN A 109 5.47 8.62 3.75
CA GLN A 109 5.86 7.65 2.72
C GLN A 109 6.86 8.22 1.71
N ARG A 110 6.71 9.50 1.34
CA ARG A 110 7.65 10.16 0.43
C ARG A 110 9.04 10.27 1.04
N LEU A 111 9.15 10.59 2.33
CA LEU A 111 10.42 10.68 3.04
C LEU A 111 11.11 9.31 3.13
N ASP A 112 10.36 8.26 3.48
CA ASP A 112 10.89 6.90 3.54
C ASP A 112 11.37 6.42 2.17
N VAL A 113 10.56 6.63 1.13
CA VAL A 113 10.89 6.33 -0.26
C VAL A 113 12.15 7.06 -0.71
N LYS A 114 12.20 8.37 -0.50
CA LYS A 114 13.35 9.20 -0.84
C LYS A 114 14.61 8.73 -0.12
N SER A 115 14.53 8.50 1.18
CA SER A 115 15.63 8.02 2.00
C SER A 115 16.23 6.71 1.45
N PHE A 116 15.39 5.73 1.15
CA PHE A 116 15.84 4.43 0.68
C PHE A 116 16.32 4.45 -0.77
N PHE A 117 15.51 4.98 -1.69
CA PHE A 117 15.85 4.96 -3.13
C PHE A 117 16.92 5.98 -3.55
N SER A 118 17.35 6.88 -2.66
CA SER A 118 18.53 7.72 -2.88
C SER A 118 19.85 6.99 -2.65
N LEU A 119 19.83 5.83 -1.99
CA LEU A 119 21.01 5.01 -1.76
C LEU A 119 21.51 4.37 -3.07
N PRO A 120 22.83 4.19 -3.26
CA PRO A 120 23.38 3.74 -4.54
C PRO A 120 22.85 2.38 -5.01
N VAL A 121 22.78 1.38 -4.14
CA VAL A 121 22.30 0.03 -4.50
C VAL A 121 20.80 0.03 -4.79
N PRO A 122 19.91 0.55 -3.94
CA PRO A 122 18.49 0.69 -4.24
C PRO A 122 18.20 1.49 -5.52
N ASN A 123 18.90 2.59 -5.74
CA ASN A 123 18.73 3.42 -6.93
C ASN A 123 19.12 2.67 -8.23
N ALA A 124 20.21 1.93 -8.22
CA ALA A 124 20.63 1.12 -9.35
C ALA A 124 19.60 0.04 -9.70
N VAL A 125 19.04 -0.64 -8.69
CA VAL A 125 17.98 -1.63 -8.90
C VAL A 125 16.70 -0.96 -9.39
N TRP A 126 16.26 0.15 -8.76
CA TRP A 126 15.10 0.90 -9.19
C TRP A 126 15.16 1.31 -10.66
N THR A 127 16.27 1.88 -11.07
CA THR A 127 16.49 2.30 -12.46
C THR A 127 16.32 1.15 -13.45
N LYS A 128 16.71 -0.07 -13.07
CA LYS A 128 16.58 -1.28 -13.87
C LYS A 128 15.15 -1.80 -13.96
N VAL A 129 14.39 -1.75 -12.85
CA VAL A 129 13.08 -2.44 -12.76
C VAL A 129 11.86 -1.51 -12.84
N LYS A 130 12.01 -0.19 -12.79
CA LYS A 130 10.91 0.77 -12.74
C LYS A 130 9.93 0.67 -13.92
N THR A 131 10.42 0.28 -15.10
CA THR A 131 9.56 0.09 -16.29
C THR A 131 8.62 -1.10 -16.17
N LEU A 132 8.86 -2.01 -15.23
CA LEU A 132 8.03 -3.17 -14.94
C LEU A 132 6.98 -2.88 -13.87
N GLN A 133 7.02 -1.69 -13.25
CA GLN A 133 6.13 -1.30 -12.17
C GLN A 133 4.86 -0.59 -12.70
N ASN A 134 3.85 -0.48 -11.83
CA ASN A 134 2.68 0.36 -12.12
C ASN A 134 3.13 1.79 -12.42
N PRO A 135 2.67 2.42 -13.53
CA PRO A 135 3.08 3.76 -13.94
C PRO A 135 2.87 4.85 -12.87
N ASP A 136 1.75 4.79 -12.13
CA ASP A 136 1.45 5.77 -11.08
C ASP A 136 2.41 5.64 -9.90
N PHE A 137 2.73 4.40 -9.49
CA PHE A 137 3.72 4.12 -8.48
C PHE A 137 5.12 4.55 -8.92
N ALA A 138 5.49 4.26 -10.17
CA ALA A 138 6.78 4.70 -10.71
C ALA A 138 6.90 6.22 -10.73
N ALA A 139 5.84 6.95 -11.13
CA ALA A 139 5.79 8.40 -11.09
C ALA A 139 5.89 8.94 -9.65
N PHE A 140 5.25 8.29 -8.69
CA PHE A 140 5.34 8.63 -7.26
C PHE A 140 6.78 8.53 -6.75
N ILE A 141 7.49 7.42 -7.02
CA ILE A 141 8.90 7.24 -6.62
C ILE A 141 9.78 8.30 -7.30
N ASP A 142 9.68 8.44 -8.63
CA ASP A 142 10.52 9.37 -9.39
C ASP A 142 10.27 10.84 -8.98
N SER A 143 9.05 11.22 -8.60
CA SER A 143 8.75 12.56 -8.07
C SER A 143 9.36 12.77 -6.68
N SER A 144 9.27 11.77 -5.81
CA SER A 144 9.83 11.82 -4.45
C SER A 144 11.35 11.96 -4.45
N LEU A 145 12.04 11.40 -5.45
CA LEU A 145 13.49 11.54 -5.62
C LEU A 145 13.91 12.93 -6.13
N LYS A 146 13.03 13.66 -6.82
CA LYS A 146 13.33 14.99 -7.38
C LYS A 146 13.07 16.14 -6.41
N GLU A 147 12.26 15.93 -5.39
CA GLU A 147 11.98 16.94 -4.36
C GLU A 147 13.25 17.14 -3.49
N SER A 148 13.93 18.28 -3.66
CA SER A 148 15.14 18.68 -2.91
C SER A 148 14.79 19.24 -1.55
#